data_512f5f9237e9db8eab5451586ba25a7f
#
_entry.id   512f5f9237e9db8eab5451586ba25a7f
#
_cell.length_a   1.000
_cell.length_b   1.000
_cell.length_c   1.000
_cell.angle_alpha   90.00
_cell.angle_beta   90.00
_cell.angle_gamma   90.00
#
_symmetry.space_group_name_H-M   'P 1'
#
loop_
_entity.id
_entity.type
_entity.pdbx_description
1 polymer ?
#
loop_
_entity_poly.entity_id
_entity_poly.type
_entity_poly.pdbx_seq_one_letter_code
_entity_poly.pdbx_strand_id
1 'polypeptide(L)'
;MLNFFRSTYLSLFLFLALSTLVITKAQSNDKILFHDSHFHITNYIQEGIELEFYVDSIMGDKVGRSTVFGLPLQQQWSYRVTGEAAPTYYLDTDAPLYYYSFCDAWIAAQYLSLPKEKQERLDPMIIGFNVTDMYAADHIKRVLTTFPGVFTGIGEFSIHKEFVSAKISGDVASLTDPALDRIFDFCAETGLISIIHNDIDNPFPKPNKPNYVKGFQELIKRHPDAIIIWAHLGLGRIIKPIEDMGTLFEEMLADPAYNHLYFDLSWDETAKWLDYNDKSLENTARIIGKYPDRFLFGTDNVAPDKQEKQLYVYHLYDRLWKLVGEEVTYKVCIGNYEKLFNDARKKVRAWEKANVK
;
A
#
# COMPACT_ATOMS: atom_id res chain seq x y z
N MET A 1 -56.05 -29.67 -23.22
CA MET A 1 -55.67 -28.25 -23.44
C MET A 1 -55.24 -27.46 -22.18
N LEU A 2 -55.38 -28.01 -20.97
CA LEU A 2 -55.00 -27.27 -19.72
C LEU A 2 -53.56 -27.43 -19.30
N ASN A 3 -52.79 -28.36 -19.85
CA ASN A 3 -51.40 -28.60 -19.41
C ASN A 3 -50.34 -27.81 -20.19
N PHE A 4 -50.71 -27.15 -21.30
CA PHE A 4 -49.76 -26.38 -22.11
C PHE A 4 -49.57 -24.94 -21.56
N PHE A 5 -50.57 -24.38 -20.89
CA PHE A 5 -50.51 -23.05 -20.34
C PHE A 5 -49.71 -22.94 -19.00
N ARG A 6 -49.60 -24.05 -18.22
CA ARG A 6 -48.85 -24.04 -16.97
C ARG A 6 -47.34 -24.03 -17.17
N SER A 7 -46.84 -24.60 -18.26
CA SER A 7 -45.39 -24.69 -18.54
C SER A 7 -44.82 -23.34 -19.02
N THR A 8 -45.62 -22.57 -19.78
CA THR A 8 -45.18 -21.28 -20.32
C THR A 8 -45.06 -20.17 -19.25
N TYR A 9 -45.94 -20.18 -18.28
CA TYR A 9 -45.89 -19.20 -17.15
C TYR A 9 -44.76 -19.48 -16.19
N LEU A 10 -44.39 -20.75 -15.95
CA LEU A 10 -43.29 -21.10 -15.06
C LEU A 10 -41.94 -20.75 -15.69
N SER A 11 -41.77 -20.88 -17.00
CA SER A 11 -40.55 -20.49 -17.72
C SER A 11 -40.41 -18.99 -17.79
N LEU A 12 -41.52 -18.25 -17.94
CA LEU A 12 -41.50 -16.77 -17.97
C LEU A 12 -41.16 -16.17 -16.58
N PHE A 13 -41.64 -16.79 -15.50
CA PHE A 13 -41.35 -16.37 -14.13
C PHE A 13 -39.88 -16.67 -13.74
N LEU A 14 -39.31 -17.78 -14.19
CA LEU A 14 -37.90 -18.11 -13.99
C LEU A 14 -36.97 -17.16 -14.78
N PHE A 15 -37.37 -16.78 -15.98
CA PHE A 15 -36.58 -15.84 -16.80
C PHE A 15 -36.63 -14.39 -16.24
N LEU A 16 -37.76 -13.94 -15.72
CA LEU A 16 -37.87 -12.64 -15.04
C LEU A 16 -37.13 -12.65 -13.69
N ALA A 17 -37.14 -13.75 -12.94
CA ALA A 17 -36.38 -13.85 -11.68
C ALA A 17 -34.86 -13.89 -11.90
N LEU A 18 -34.37 -14.55 -12.99
CA LEU A 18 -32.95 -14.51 -13.35
C LEU A 18 -32.53 -13.15 -13.90
N SER A 19 -33.37 -12.44 -14.64
CA SER A 19 -33.04 -11.10 -15.14
C SER A 19 -32.99 -10.07 -14.03
N THR A 20 -33.84 -10.17 -13.01
CA THR A 20 -33.78 -9.29 -11.82
C THR A 20 -32.58 -9.57 -10.94
N LEU A 21 -32.09 -10.84 -10.82
CA LEU A 21 -30.88 -11.16 -10.09
C LEU A 21 -29.60 -10.68 -10.78
N VAL A 22 -29.59 -10.65 -12.12
CA VAL A 22 -28.44 -10.14 -12.90
C VAL A 22 -28.38 -8.60 -12.84
N ILE A 23 -29.55 -7.93 -12.85
CA ILE A 23 -29.61 -6.45 -12.79
C ILE A 23 -29.20 -5.94 -11.40
N THR A 24 -29.50 -6.65 -10.30
CA THR A 24 -29.07 -6.23 -8.95
C THR A 24 -27.58 -6.42 -8.70
N LYS A 25 -26.89 -7.31 -9.43
CA LYS A 25 -25.43 -7.47 -9.31
C LYS A 25 -24.64 -6.43 -10.12
N ALA A 26 -25.21 -5.91 -11.18
CA ALA A 26 -24.57 -4.87 -12.00
C ALA A 26 -24.66 -3.46 -11.38
N GLN A 27 -25.66 -3.21 -10.53
CA GLN A 27 -25.87 -1.87 -9.94
C GLN A 27 -25.00 -1.57 -8.71
N SER A 28 -24.27 -2.56 -8.16
CA SER A 28 -23.39 -2.33 -7.00
C SER A 28 -21.96 -1.91 -7.36
N ASN A 29 -21.52 -2.11 -8.61
CA ASN A 29 -20.15 -1.80 -9.04
C ASN A 29 -19.94 -0.34 -9.49
N ASP A 30 -21.00 0.38 -9.85
CA ASP A 30 -20.88 1.76 -10.34
C ASP A 30 -20.56 2.81 -9.24
N LYS A 31 -20.45 2.39 -7.99
CA LYS A 31 -20.19 3.30 -6.85
C LYS A 31 -18.75 3.32 -6.36
N ILE A 32 -18.00 2.23 -6.54
CA ILE A 32 -16.62 2.14 -6.07
C ILE A 32 -15.71 2.94 -7.00
N LEU A 33 -14.97 3.89 -6.45
CA LEU A 33 -14.00 4.69 -7.17
C LEU A 33 -12.63 4.03 -7.18
N PHE A 34 -12.21 3.46 -6.04
CA PHE A 34 -10.91 2.84 -5.91
C PHE A 34 -10.85 1.81 -4.76
N HIS A 35 -9.79 1.03 -4.78
CA HIS A 35 -9.25 0.29 -3.64
C HIS A 35 -8.03 1.03 -3.13
N ASP A 36 -7.90 1.18 -1.82
CA ASP A 36 -6.82 1.94 -1.20
C ASP A 36 -5.62 1.04 -0.88
N SER A 37 -4.54 1.15 -1.66
CA SER A 37 -3.34 0.35 -1.42
C SER A 37 -2.46 0.89 -0.29
N HIS A 38 -2.81 2.04 0.31
CA HIS A 38 -1.96 2.71 1.27
C HIS A 38 -2.77 3.55 2.27
N PHE A 39 -3.06 2.97 3.44
CA PHE A 39 -3.86 3.65 4.45
C PHE A 39 -3.34 3.40 5.87
N HIS A 40 -3.05 4.49 6.59
CA HIS A 40 -2.64 4.47 7.98
C HIS A 40 -3.84 4.62 8.92
N ILE A 41 -4.17 3.55 9.65
CA ILE A 41 -5.26 3.57 10.64
C ILE A 41 -4.90 4.34 11.92
N THR A 42 -3.59 4.46 12.21
CA THR A 42 -3.07 5.24 13.34
C THR A 42 -2.05 6.26 12.87
N ASN A 43 -1.88 7.33 13.64
CA ASN A 43 -0.77 8.27 13.51
C ASN A 43 0.50 7.74 14.21
N TYR A 44 1.57 8.54 14.21
CA TYR A 44 2.88 8.17 14.77
C TYR A 44 2.92 8.11 16.31
N ILE A 45 1.91 8.63 17.02
CA ILE A 45 1.74 8.48 18.47
C ILE A 45 0.76 7.35 18.83
N GLN A 46 0.43 6.49 17.88
CA GLN A 46 -0.45 5.34 18.02
C GLN A 46 -1.92 5.71 18.31
N GLU A 47 -2.33 6.95 18.08
CA GLU A 47 -3.74 7.34 18.05
C GLU A 47 -4.33 7.04 16.67
N GLY A 48 -5.56 6.57 16.65
CA GLY A 48 -6.21 6.15 15.42
C GLY A 48 -7.72 6.18 15.47
N ILE A 49 -8.31 5.61 14.44
CA ILE A 49 -9.76 5.42 14.31
C ILE A 49 -10.10 3.93 14.35
N GLU A 50 -11.30 3.61 14.85
CA GLU A 50 -11.78 2.23 14.87
C GLU A 50 -11.98 1.68 13.46
N LEU A 51 -11.64 0.40 13.23
CA LEU A 51 -11.81 -0.23 11.92
C LEU A 51 -13.27 -0.25 11.45
N GLU A 52 -14.22 -0.38 12.37
CA GLU A 52 -15.64 -0.33 12.01
C GLU A 52 -16.03 1.06 11.50
N PHE A 53 -15.60 2.13 12.18
CA PHE A 53 -15.81 3.50 11.72
C PHE A 53 -15.14 3.75 10.37
N TYR A 54 -13.92 3.21 10.18
CA TYR A 54 -13.22 3.31 8.91
C TYR A 54 -14.04 2.70 7.77
N VAL A 55 -14.50 1.45 7.93
CA VAL A 55 -15.27 0.75 6.89
C VAL A 55 -16.60 1.43 6.61
N ASP A 56 -17.34 1.81 7.66
CA ASP A 56 -18.70 2.31 7.51
C ASP A 56 -18.76 3.78 7.06
N SER A 57 -17.85 4.61 7.60
CA SER A 57 -17.95 6.07 7.44
C SER A 57 -16.88 6.63 6.49
N ILE A 58 -15.65 6.14 6.56
CA ILE A 58 -14.55 6.68 5.75
C ILE A 58 -14.52 6.03 4.37
N MET A 59 -14.50 4.70 4.33
CA MET A 59 -14.60 3.98 3.06
C MET A 59 -15.99 4.16 2.43
N GLY A 60 -17.04 4.00 3.24
CA GLY A 60 -18.42 4.10 2.80
C GLY A 60 -18.72 3.25 1.57
N ASP A 61 -19.38 3.84 0.56
CA ASP A 61 -19.68 3.20 -0.73
C ASP A 61 -18.70 3.56 -1.87
N LYS A 62 -17.65 4.34 -1.58
CA LYS A 62 -16.69 4.84 -2.58
C LYS A 62 -15.37 4.07 -2.60
N VAL A 63 -14.92 3.57 -1.47
CA VAL A 63 -13.70 2.78 -1.37
C VAL A 63 -14.07 1.31 -1.21
N GLY A 64 -13.66 0.46 -2.13
CA GLY A 64 -14.07 -0.94 -2.14
C GLY A 64 -13.33 -1.77 -1.09
N ARG A 65 -12.00 -1.83 -1.21
CA ARG A 65 -11.09 -2.52 -0.28
C ARG A 65 -9.97 -1.58 0.13
N SER A 66 -9.30 -1.90 1.23
CA SER A 66 -8.17 -1.10 1.71
C SER A 66 -7.14 -1.96 2.43
N THR A 67 -5.86 -1.71 2.18
CA THR A 67 -4.82 -2.05 3.16
C THR A 67 -5.05 -1.23 4.41
N VAL A 68 -4.68 -1.79 5.57
CA VAL A 68 -4.71 -1.05 6.84
C VAL A 68 -3.49 -1.39 7.66
N PHE A 69 -2.74 -0.38 8.04
CA PHE A 69 -1.57 -0.48 8.92
C PHE A 69 -1.42 0.78 9.75
N GLY A 70 -0.68 0.68 10.86
CA GLY A 70 -0.38 1.82 11.69
C GLY A 70 0.88 2.56 11.23
N LEU A 71 1.27 3.58 11.99
CA LEU A 71 2.60 4.18 11.90
C LEU A 71 3.44 3.66 13.08
N PRO A 72 4.61 3.07 12.82
CA PRO A 72 5.45 2.57 13.90
C PRO A 72 6.16 3.71 14.62
N LEU A 73 6.33 3.59 15.95
CA LEU A 73 7.07 4.55 16.77
C LEU A 73 8.59 4.55 16.52
N GLN A 74 9.08 3.69 15.66
CA GLN A 74 10.49 3.59 15.29
C GLN A 74 10.99 4.71 14.38
N GLN A 75 10.11 5.57 13.88
CA GLN A 75 10.51 6.74 13.12
C GLN A 75 10.97 7.85 14.05
N GLN A 76 12.23 8.19 13.99
CA GLN A 76 12.85 9.24 14.79
C GLN A 76 13.71 10.14 13.91
N TRP A 77 13.66 11.44 14.17
CA TRP A 77 14.59 12.38 13.59
C TRP A 77 16.02 12.19 14.12
N SER A 78 17.02 12.47 13.29
CA SER A 78 18.42 12.38 13.66
C SER A 78 19.26 13.44 12.97
N TYR A 79 20.08 14.13 13.72
CA TYR A 79 21.12 15.07 13.19
C TYR A 79 22.02 14.44 12.13
N ARG A 80 22.27 13.14 12.23
CA ARG A 80 23.13 12.40 11.28
C ARG A 80 22.51 12.33 9.89
N VAL A 81 21.22 12.41 9.79
CA VAL A 81 20.48 12.30 8.51
C VAL A 81 20.23 13.66 7.90
N THR A 82 19.80 14.66 8.69
CA THR A 82 19.20 15.87 8.14
C THR A 82 19.74 17.19 8.68
N GLY A 83 20.67 17.18 9.66
CA GLY A 83 21.21 18.40 10.23
C GLY A 83 20.42 18.95 11.44
N GLU A 84 20.28 20.28 11.56
CA GLU A 84 19.97 20.92 12.84
C GLU A 84 18.49 21.06 13.18
N ALA A 85 17.58 20.89 12.23
CA ALA A 85 16.15 21.14 12.44
C ALA A 85 15.31 19.85 12.41
N ALA A 86 14.60 19.58 13.49
CA ALA A 86 13.64 18.49 13.55
C ALA A 86 12.35 18.81 12.78
N PRO A 87 11.75 17.85 12.07
CA PRO A 87 10.44 18.03 11.47
C PRO A 87 9.37 18.14 12.56
N THR A 88 8.42 19.04 12.40
CA THR A 88 7.41 19.35 13.42
C THR A 88 6.39 18.25 13.66
N TYR A 89 6.26 17.29 12.77
CA TYR A 89 5.28 16.19 12.82
C TYR A 89 5.88 14.85 13.29
N TYR A 90 7.18 14.81 13.58
CA TYR A 90 7.84 13.67 14.22
C TYR A 90 8.18 13.98 15.67
N LEU A 91 8.50 12.94 16.43
CA LEU A 91 8.91 13.10 17.79
C LEU A 91 10.20 13.94 17.86
N ASP A 92 10.09 15.17 18.32
CA ASP A 92 11.22 16.05 18.61
C ASP A 92 11.82 15.65 19.97
N THR A 93 12.60 14.57 19.95
CA THR A 93 13.24 14.04 21.16
C THR A 93 14.53 13.32 20.81
N ASP A 94 15.53 13.45 21.67
CA ASP A 94 16.78 12.69 21.66
C ASP A 94 16.72 11.43 22.52
N ALA A 95 15.58 11.17 23.18
CA ALA A 95 15.37 9.94 23.92
C ALA A 95 15.53 8.72 23.00
N PRO A 96 16.16 7.63 23.48
CA PRO A 96 16.24 6.40 22.71
C PRO A 96 14.84 5.93 22.32
N LEU A 97 14.60 5.67 21.02
CA LEU A 97 13.38 5.03 20.60
C LEU A 97 13.40 3.58 21.03
N TYR A 98 12.42 3.23 21.85
CA TYR A 98 12.10 1.84 22.06
C TYR A 98 11.40 1.33 20.81
N TYR A 99 11.82 0.17 20.33
CA TYR A 99 11.05 -0.60 19.42
C TYR A 99 9.77 -1.04 20.15
N TYR A 100 8.73 -0.28 19.92
CA TYR A 100 7.48 -0.40 20.62
C TYR A 100 6.33 -0.14 19.67
N SER A 101 5.55 -1.18 19.37
CA SER A 101 4.35 -1.05 18.59
C SER A 101 3.32 -2.06 19.05
N PHE A 102 2.15 -1.57 19.41
CA PHE A 102 0.97 -2.39 19.67
C PHE A 102 0.00 -2.41 18.47
N CYS A 103 0.31 -1.69 17.41
CA CYS A 103 -0.57 -1.50 16.26
C CYS A 103 -1.06 -2.82 15.67
N ASP A 104 -0.18 -3.78 15.43
CA ASP A 104 -0.55 -5.04 14.77
C ASP A 104 -1.55 -5.82 15.62
N ALA A 105 -1.34 -5.93 16.92
CA ALA A 105 -2.26 -6.62 17.83
C ALA A 105 -3.59 -5.88 17.95
N TRP A 106 -3.56 -4.55 17.98
CA TRP A 106 -4.76 -3.72 18.03
C TRP A 106 -5.59 -3.84 16.75
N ILE A 107 -4.95 -3.77 15.57
CA ILE A 107 -5.60 -3.97 14.27
C ILE A 107 -6.19 -5.38 14.18
N ALA A 108 -5.42 -6.41 14.59
CA ALA A 108 -5.87 -7.78 14.55
C ALA A 108 -7.10 -8.03 15.45
N ALA A 109 -7.10 -7.47 16.67
CA ALA A 109 -8.22 -7.60 17.60
C ALA A 109 -9.50 -6.95 17.02
N GLN A 110 -9.40 -5.76 16.46
CA GLN A 110 -10.54 -5.09 15.83
C GLN A 110 -11.01 -5.83 14.59
N TYR A 111 -10.08 -6.25 13.70
CA TYR A 111 -10.42 -7.00 12.49
C TYR A 111 -11.21 -8.27 12.83
N LEU A 112 -10.76 -9.02 13.83
CA LEU A 112 -11.42 -10.25 14.25
C LEU A 112 -12.80 -10.02 14.88
N SER A 113 -13.07 -8.83 15.41
CA SER A 113 -14.37 -8.45 15.96
C SER A 113 -15.40 -8.04 14.90
N LEU A 114 -14.94 -7.69 13.69
CA LEU A 114 -15.82 -7.25 12.60
C LEU A 114 -16.62 -8.42 12.00
N PRO A 115 -17.83 -8.16 11.49
CA PRO A 115 -18.53 -9.09 10.62
C PRO A 115 -17.73 -9.46 9.38
N LYS A 116 -17.93 -10.66 8.83
CA LYS A 116 -17.16 -11.18 7.70
C LYS A 116 -17.17 -10.27 6.47
N GLU A 117 -18.30 -9.71 6.15
CA GLU A 117 -18.48 -8.78 5.02
C GLU A 117 -17.62 -7.51 5.16
N LYS A 118 -17.38 -7.03 6.40
CA LYS A 118 -16.47 -5.91 6.65
C LYS A 118 -15.00 -6.36 6.62
N GLN A 119 -14.70 -7.56 7.17
CA GLN A 119 -13.35 -8.13 7.09
C GLN A 119 -12.89 -8.31 5.64
N GLU A 120 -13.77 -8.71 4.73
CA GLU A 120 -13.45 -8.91 3.31
C GLU A 120 -13.02 -7.62 2.60
N ARG A 121 -13.41 -6.46 3.14
CA ARG A 121 -13.02 -5.14 2.63
C ARG A 121 -11.64 -4.68 3.10
N LEU A 122 -11.00 -5.38 4.03
CA LEU A 122 -9.75 -4.97 4.65
C LEU A 122 -8.63 -5.96 4.36
N ASP A 123 -7.44 -5.45 4.10
CA ASP A 123 -6.19 -6.18 3.96
C ASP A 123 -5.17 -5.66 4.99
N PRO A 124 -5.26 -6.12 6.27
CA PRO A 124 -4.34 -5.69 7.30
C PRO A 124 -2.90 -6.09 7.00
N MET A 125 -1.95 -5.21 7.37
CA MET A 125 -0.53 -5.41 7.16
C MET A 125 0.24 -5.25 8.48
N ILE A 126 1.32 -6.02 8.62
CA ILE A 126 2.19 -6.00 9.81
C ILE A 126 3.18 -4.85 9.66
N ILE A 127 3.29 -4.01 10.67
CA ILE A 127 4.20 -2.86 10.71
C ILE A 127 5.07 -2.82 11.97
N GLY A 128 4.72 -3.60 12.99
CA GLY A 128 5.35 -3.54 14.31
C GLY A 128 6.73 -4.19 14.38
N PHE A 129 7.62 -3.98 13.40
CA PHE A 129 8.99 -4.51 13.38
C PHE A 129 10.04 -3.46 13.04
N ASN A 130 11.27 -3.68 13.43
CA ASN A 130 12.40 -2.84 13.08
C ASN A 130 13.19 -3.47 11.92
N VAL A 131 13.33 -2.75 10.83
CA VAL A 131 13.99 -3.22 9.58
C VAL A 131 15.50 -3.46 9.72
N THR A 132 16.12 -2.97 10.80
CA THR A 132 17.54 -3.20 11.09
C THR A 132 17.76 -4.36 12.07
N ASP A 133 16.68 -4.93 12.61
CA ASP A 133 16.76 -6.06 13.53
C ASP A 133 16.84 -7.38 12.79
N MET A 134 17.93 -8.13 13.00
CA MET A 134 18.11 -9.46 12.41
C MET A 134 17.02 -10.47 12.77
N TYR A 135 16.23 -10.19 13.82
CA TYR A 135 15.07 -10.99 14.24
C TYR A 135 13.71 -10.41 13.78
N ALA A 136 13.71 -9.39 12.91
CA ALA A 136 12.48 -8.79 12.40
C ALA A 136 11.60 -9.83 11.68
N ALA A 137 12.17 -10.67 10.82
CA ALA A 137 11.45 -11.75 10.15
C ALA A 137 10.82 -12.75 11.14
N ASP A 138 11.53 -13.09 12.22
CA ASP A 138 11.00 -13.96 13.29
C ASP A 138 9.85 -13.28 14.06
N HIS A 139 9.91 -11.96 14.24
CA HIS A 139 8.82 -11.19 14.81
C HIS A 139 7.60 -11.16 13.90
N ILE A 140 7.78 -10.87 12.61
CA ILE A 140 6.71 -10.90 11.60
C ILE A 140 6.04 -12.29 11.59
N LYS A 141 6.83 -13.35 11.58
CA LYS A 141 6.33 -14.73 11.69
C LYS A 141 5.50 -14.96 12.95
N ARG A 142 5.95 -14.44 14.10
CA ARG A 142 5.22 -14.54 15.38
C ARG A 142 3.88 -13.83 15.32
N VAL A 143 3.84 -12.61 14.78
CA VAL A 143 2.58 -11.86 14.61
C VAL A 143 1.63 -12.64 13.70
N LEU A 144 2.11 -13.10 12.55
CA LEU A 144 1.33 -13.86 11.58
C LEU A 144 0.75 -15.15 12.19
N THR A 145 1.54 -15.89 12.96
CA THR A 145 1.09 -17.13 13.59
C THR A 145 0.21 -16.92 14.84
N THR A 146 0.31 -15.74 15.47
CA THR A 146 -0.54 -15.38 16.61
C THR A 146 -1.95 -14.97 16.16
N PHE A 147 -2.05 -14.34 14.99
CA PHE A 147 -3.31 -13.84 14.44
C PHE A 147 -3.61 -14.44 13.05
N PRO A 148 -3.80 -15.77 12.95
CA PRO A 148 -4.01 -16.40 11.66
C PRO A 148 -5.32 -15.89 11.03
N GLY A 149 -5.31 -15.73 9.72
CA GLY A 149 -6.47 -15.25 8.98
C GLY A 149 -6.57 -13.72 8.87
N VAL A 150 -5.67 -12.96 9.49
CA VAL A 150 -5.73 -11.48 9.52
C VAL A 150 -4.87 -10.86 8.43
N PHE A 151 -3.57 -11.00 8.52
CA PHE A 151 -2.63 -10.22 7.72
C PHE A 151 -2.44 -10.75 6.29
N THR A 152 -2.18 -9.82 5.35
CA THR A 152 -1.91 -10.11 3.93
C THR A 152 -0.58 -9.54 3.45
N GLY A 153 0.07 -8.71 4.26
CA GLY A 153 1.34 -8.09 3.90
C GLY A 153 2.06 -7.48 5.09
N ILE A 154 3.14 -6.78 4.80
CA ILE A 154 3.94 -6.00 5.74
C ILE A 154 4.13 -4.57 5.22
N GLY A 155 4.24 -3.60 6.09
CA GLY A 155 4.51 -2.19 5.73
C GLY A 155 3.30 -1.28 5.93
N GLU A 156 3.41 0.01 5.64
CA GLU A 156 4.59 0.67 5.05
C GLU A 156 5.75 0.72 6.07
N PHE A 157 6.89 0.20 5.70
CA PHE A 157 8.11 0.40 6.47
C PHE A 157 9.13 1.23 5.68
N SER A 158 9.92 2.05 6.40
CA SER A 158 10.80 3.04 5.78
C SER A 158 12.26 2.66 5.90
N ILE A 159 13.03 2.84 4.82
CA ILE A 159 14.50 2.82 4.84
C ILE A 159 15.00 4.26 4.82
N HIS A 160 14.76 4.98 3.75
CA HIS A 160 15.01 6.41 3.65
C HIS A 160 13.67 7.12 3.52
N LYS A 161 13.37 8.03 4.43
CA LYS A 161 12.13 8.82 4.42
C LYS A 161 12.45 10.23 4.90
N GLU A 162 12.54 11.16 3.96
CA GLU A 162 12.76 12.60 4.19
C GLU A 162 13.78 12.88 5.31
N PHE A 163 13.30 13.34 6.47
CA PHE A 163 14.13 13.69 7.62
C PHE A 163 14.37 12.52 8.57
N VAL A 164 13.68 11.40 8.37
CA VAL A 164 13.71 10.27 9.29
C VAL A 164 13.88 8.96 8.54
N SER A 165 14.38 7.96 9.22
CA SER A 165 14.46 6.59 8.74
C SER A 165 14.12 5.65 9.89
N ALA A 166 13.62 4.46 9.57
CA ALA A 166 13.52 3.39 10.57
C ALA A 166 14.91 3.10 11.12
N LYS A 167 15.07 3.08 12.44
CA LYS A 167 16.37 2.93 13.07
C LYS A 167 16.30 2.36 14.47
N ILE A 168 17.40 1.80 14.89
CA ILE A 168 17.73 1.54 16.29
C ILE A 168 18.43 2.78 16.86
N SER A 169 18.49 2.89 18.17
CA SER A 169 19.21 3.99 18.83
C SER A 169 20.62 4.17 18.25
N GLY A 170 20.83 5.31 17.65
CA GLY A 170 22.14 5.70 17.08
C GLY A 170 22.44 5.19 15.67
N ASP A 171 21.56 4.37 15.06
CA ASP A 171 21.76 3.83 13.73
C ASP A 171 20.61 4.18 12.78
N VAL A 172 20.86 4.11 11.48
CA VAL A 172 19.92 4.41 10.41
C VAL A 172 19.81 3.19 9.50
N ALA A 173 18.59 2.81 9.13
CA ALA A 173 18.36 1.72 8.19
C ALA A 173 19.11 1.96 6.87
N SER A 174 19.56 0.89 6.27
CA SER A 174 20.28 0.89 5.00
C SER A 174 19.68 -0.13 4.04
N LEU A 175 19.71 0.18 2.75
CA LEU A 175 19.31 -0.73 1.67
C LEU A 175 20.18 -2.01 1.57
N THR A 176 21.33 -2.00 2.25
CA THR A 176 22.24 -3.14 2.34
C THR A 176 22.17 -3.86 3.68
N ASP A 177 21.21 -3.53 4.53
CA ASP A 177 21.04 -4.17 5.82
C ASP A 177 20.64 -5.64 5.64
N PRO A 178 21.39 -6.61 6.22
CA PRO A 178 21.09 -8.03 6.05
C PRO A 178 19.75 -8.46 6.69
N ALA A 179 19.19 -7.67 7.59
CA ALA A 179 17.86 -7.90 8.12
C ALA A 179 16.78 -7.81 7.03
N LEU A 180 16.96 -6.93 6.04
CA LEU A 180 16.05 -6.81 4.89
C LEU A 180 16.01 -8.10 4.07
N ASP A 181 17.15 -8.74 3.84
CA ASP A 181 17.19 -9.98 3.09
C ASP A 181 16.33 -11.05 3.78
N ARG A 182 16.43 -11.20 5.10
CA ARG A 182 15.59 -12.12 5.88
C ARG A 182 14.10 -11.77 5.84
N ILE A 183 13.77 -10.48 5.87
CA ILE A 183 12.39 -9.99 5.79
C ILE A 183 11.79 -10.35 4.42
N PHE A 184 12.47 -10.02 3.33
CA PHE A 184 11.97 -10.30 1.98
C PHE A 184 11.94 -11.80 1.66
N ASP A 185 12.93 -12.59 2.12
CA ASP A 185 12.91 -14.05 1.98
C ASP A 185 11.68 -14.65 2.68
N PHE A 186 11.33 -14.15 3.87
CA PHE A 186 10.12 -14.59 4.55
C PHE A 186 8.83 -14.13 3.83
N CYS A 187 8.81 -12.94 3.25
CA CYS A 187 7.70 -12.49 2.42
C CYS A 187 7.54 -13.36 1.16
N ALA A 188 8.63 -13.75 0.52
CA ALA A 188 8.61 -14.69 -0.61
C ALA A 188 8.07 -16.07 -0.19
N GLU A 189 8.51 -16.60 0.95
CA GLU A 189 8.04 -17.88 1.51
C GLU A 189 6.52 -17.89 1.77
N THR A 190 6.02 -16.82 2.36
CA THR A 190 4.63 -16.73 2.82
C THR A 190 3.65 -16.19 1.78
N GLY A 191 4.15 -15.39 0.84
CA GLY A 191 3.34 -14.61 -0.10
C GLY A 191 2.83 -13.28 0.46
N LEU A 192 3.37 -12.81 1.61
CA LEU A 192 3.10 -11.48 2.13
C LEU A 192 3.56 -10.40 1.15
N ILE A 193 2.70 -9.43 0.87
CA ILE A 193 3.08 -8.24 0.09
C ILE A 193 3.88 -7.30 0.98
N SER A 194 4.92 -6.67 0.43
CA SER A 194 5.75 -5.70 1.15
C SER A 194 5.51 -4.29 0.58
N ILE A 195 5.11 -3.32 1.41
CA ILE A 195 5.12 -1.89 1.05
C ILE A 195 6.34 -1.25 1.68
N ILE A 196 7.23 -0.73 0.85
CA ILE A 196 8.47 -0.09 1.27
C ILE A 196 8.49 1.39 0.90
N HIS A 197 8.76 2.23 1.88
CA HIS A 197 9.11 3.64 1.66
C HIS A 197 10.62 3.76 1.52
N ASN A 198 11.04 4.14 0.35
CA ASN A 198 12.44 4.52 0.11
C ASN A 198 12.47 5.72 -0.82
N ASP A 199 12.92 6.85 -0.32
CA ASP A 199 13.07 8.05 -1.11
C ASP A 199 13.96 7.80 -2.32
N ILE A 200 13.63 8.44 -3.45
CA ILE A 200 14.42 8.34 -4.68
C ILE A 200 15.75 9.08 -4.54
N ASP A 201 15.81 10.13 -3.72
CA ASP A 201 17.00 10.94 -3.49
C ASP A 201 17.08 11.40 -2.03
N ASN A 202 18.18 12.04 -1.71
CA ASN A 202 18.40 12.64 -0.40
C ASN A 202 17.51 13.88 -0.21
N PRO A 203 17.07 14.18 1.01
CA PRO A 203 16.28 15.38 1.32
C PRO A 203 16.95 16.69 0.90
N PHE A 204 18.28 16.72 0.97
CA PHE A 204 19.12 17.85 0.56
C PHE A 204 20.23 17.33 -0.35
N PRO A 205 19.95 17.13 -1.66
CA PRO A 205 20.91 16.56 -2.58
C PRO A 205 22.19 17.39 -2.66
N LYS A 206 23.33 16.71 -2.67
CA LYS A 206 24.64 17.34 -2.85
C LYS A 206 25.31 16.77 -4.11
N PRO A 207 26.08 17.56 -4.87
CA PRO A 207 26.68 17.12 -6.15
C PRO A 207 27.48 15.81 -6.08
N ASN A 208 28.08 15.53 -4.92
CA ASN A 208 28.95 14.36 -4.73
C ASN A 208 28.28 13.24 -3.90
N LYS A 209 27.01 13.39 -3.54
CA LYS A 209 26.27 12.37 -2.79
C LYS A 209 25.31 11.67 -3.76
N PRO A 210 25.48 10.37 -4.01
CA PRO A 210 24.58 9.63 -4.89
C PRO A 210 23.17 9.62 -4.30
N ASN A 211 22.17 9.58 -5.18
CA ASN A 211 20.79 9.29 -4.79
C ASN A 211 20.65 7.82 -4.36
N TYR A 212 19.45 7.43 -3.94
CA TYR A 212 19.19 6.07 -3.44
C TYR A 212 18.80 5.06 -4.52
N VAL A 213 18.66 5.50 -5.79
CA VAL A 213 18.15 4.67 -6.90
C VAL A 213 18.93 3.37 -7.06
N LYS A 214 20.26 3.46 -7.19
CA LYS A 214 21.08 2.28 -7.44
C LYS A 214 20.98 1.27 -6.32
N GLY A 215 21.06 1.71 -5.06
CA GLY A 215 20.93 0.83 -3.90
C GLY A 215 19.56 0.16 -3.83
N PHE A 216 18.50 0.92 -4.17
CA PHE A 216 17.15 0.40 -4.22
C PHE A 216 16.98 -0.64 -5.35
N GLN A 217 17.49 -0.36 -6.54
CA GLN A 217 17.50 -1.32 -7.65
C GLN A 217 18.22 -2.62 -7.30
N GLU A 218 19.37 -2.54 -6.63
CA GLU A 218 20.12 -3.69 -6.15
C GLU A 218 19.35 -4.50 -5.12
N LEU A 219 18.65 -3.84 -4.18
CA LEU A 219 17.78 -4.50 -3.22
C LEU A 219 16.65 -5.27 -3.91
N ILE A 220 15.92 -4.63 -4.82
CA ILE A 220 14.82 -5.27 -5.55
C ILE A 220 15.29 -6.50 -6.32
N LYS A 221 16.40 -6.39 -7.05
CA LYS A 221 16.94 -7.52 -7.84
C LYS A 221 17.41 -8.71 -7.00
N ARG A 222 17.76 -8.49 -5.72
CA ARG A 222 18.13 -9.60 -4.82
C ARG A 222 16.96 -10.46 -4.38
N HIS A 223 15.72 -9.93 -4.45
CA HIS A 223 14.51 -10.58 -3.92
C HIS A 223 13.41 -10.77 -4.98
N PRO A 224 13.70 -11.51 -6.08
CA PRO A 224 12.80 -11.62 -7.24
C PRO A 224 11.48 -12.34 -6.94
N ASP A 225 11.41 -13.10 -5.86
CA ASP A 225 10.23 -13.87 -5.45
C ASP A 225 9.31 -13.13 -4.46
N ALA A 226 9.77 -12.01 -3.91
CA ALA A 226 8.98 -11.16 -3.02
C ALA A 226 8.18 -10.13 -3.81
N ILE A 227 6.89 -9.99 -3.56
CA ILE A 227 6.09 -8.90 -4.15
C ILE A 227 6.33 -7.62 -3.37
N ILE A 228 6.85 -6.61 -4.04
CA ILE A 228 7.24 -5.33 -3.43
C ILE A 228 6.46 -4.19 -4.08
N ILE A 229 5.88 -3.32 -3.25
CA ILE A 229 5.24 -2.07 -3.66
C ILE A 229 6.14 -0.92 -3.19
N TRP A 230 6.61 -0.11 -4.13
CA TRP A 230 7.38 1.09 -3.84
C TRP A 230 6.44 2.26 -3.58
N ALA A 231 6.35 2.66 -2.31
CA ALA A 231 5.49 3.73 -1.86
C ALA A 231 5.84 5.06 -2.51
N HIS A 232 4.82 5.81 -2.93
CA HIS A 232 4.91 7.19 -3.41
C HIS A 232 5.87 7.43 -4.59
N LEU A 233 6.25 6.37 -5.33
CA LEU A 233 7.29 6.46 -6.38
C LEU A 233 8.65 6.95 -5.83
N GLY A 234 8.89 6.82 -4.53
CA GLY A 234 10.04 7.38 -3.85
C GLY A 234 10.02 8.90 -3.73
N LEU A 235 8.88 9.54 -3.95
CA LEU A 235 8.69 10.98 -3.80
C LEU A 235 8.20 11.32 -2.40
N GLY A 236 8.28 12.59 -2.04
CA GLY A 236 7.83 13.06 -0.75
C GLY A 236 7.59 14.56 -0.73
N ARG A 237 7.33 15.12 0.43
CA ARG A 237 7.04 16.52 0.62
C ARG A 237 8.19 17.41 0.14
N ILE A 238 9.42 16.99 0.41
CA ILE A 238 10.65 17.68 0.00
C ILE A 238 11.49 16.85 -0.99
N ILE A 239 11.17 15.58 -1.15
CA ILE A 239 11.82 14.69 -2.12
C ILE A 239 11.17 14.91 -3.47
N LYS A 240 11.90 15.51 -4.36
CA LYS A 240 11.43 15.90 -5.70
C LYS A 240 11.77 14.83 -6.74
N PRO A 241 11.06 14.81 -7.87
CA PRO A 241 11.49 14.03 -9.01
C PRO A 241 12.94 14.37 -9.39
N ILE A 242 13.75 13.31 -9.57
CA ILE A 242 15.11 13.46 -10.11
C ILE A 242 15.06 13.76 -11.61
N GLU A 243 16.14 14.28 -12.15
CA GLU A 243 16.32 14.39 -13.59
C GLU A 243 16.16 13.02 -14.23
N ASP A 244 15.44 12.94 -15.36
CA ASP A 244 15.18 11.70 -16.11
C ASP A 244 14.40 10.60 -15.33
N MET A 245 13.68 10.95 -14.25
CA MET A 245 12.88 9.98 -13.48
C MET A 245 11.95 9.14 -14.36
N GLY A 246 11.35 9.76 -15.40
CA GLY A 246 10.49 9.02 -16.34
C GLY A 246 11.25 7.96 -17.12
N THR A 247 12.46 8.24 -17.59
CA THR A 247 13.34 7.27 -18.25
C THR A 247 13.71 6.13 -17.31
N LEU A 248 14.10 6.45 -16.09
CA LEU A 248 14.42 5.47 -15.05
C LEU A 248 13.26 4.50 -14.82
N PHE A 249 12.03 5.02 -14.69
CA PHE A 249 10.87 4.16 -14.46
C PHE A 249 10.56 3.30 -15.68
N GLU A 250 10.68 3.82 -16.89
CA GLU A 250 10.49 3.01 -18.10
C GLU A 250 11.54 1.90 -18.23
N GLU A 251 12.79 2.15 -17.88
CA GLU A 251 13.84 1.14 -17.85
C GLU A 251 13.52 0.04 -16.83
N MET A 252 13.12 0.40 -15.61
CA MET A 252 12.73 -0.57 -14.59
C MET A 252 11.47 -1.35 -14.99
N LEU A 253 10.48 -0.70 -15.58
CA LEU A 253 9.23 -1.34 -16.01
C LEU A 253 9.42 -2.27 -17.22
N ALA A 254 10.42 -2.01 -18.06
CA ALA A 254 10.76 -2.83 -19.21
C ALA A 254 11.69 -4.01 -18.88
N ASP A 255 12.45 -3.95 -17.80
CA ASP A 255 13.39 -4.99 -17.39
C ASP A 255 12.66 -6.10 -16.60
N PRO A 256 12.64 -7.36 -17.10
CA PRO A 256 12.01 -8.48 -16.38
C PRO A 256 12.52 -8.71 -14.97
N ALA A 257 13.72 -8.24 -14.62
CA ALA A 257 14.29 -8.34 -13.28
C ALA A 257 13.48 -7.58 -12.22
N TYR A 258 12.56 -6.71 -12.63
CA TYR A 258 11.68 -5.96 -11.74
C TYR A 258 10.19 -6.36 -11.85
N ASN A 259 9.84 -7.49 -12.45
CA ASN A 259 8.44 -7.88 -12.65
C ASN A 259 7.63 -8.02 -11.35
N HIS A 260 8.29 -8.21 -10.22
CA HIS A 260 7.73 -8.32 -8.87
C HIS A 260 7.63 -6.97 -8.14
N LEU A 261 8.13 -5.88 -8.73
CA LEU A 261 8.02 -4.52 -8.22
C LEU A 261 6.77 -3.83 -8.78
N TYR A 262 5.97 -3.24 -7.91
CA TYR A 262 4.83 -2.39 -8.22
C TYR A 262 5.06 -0.98 -7.71
N PHE A 263 4.37 -0.01 -8.29
CA PHE A 263 4.52 1.40 -8.00
C PHE A 263 3.23 1.95 -7.40
N ASP A 264 3.33 2.56 -6.24
CA ASP A 264 2.20 3.15 -5.53
C ASP A 264 2.12 4.66 -5.80
N LEU A 265 0.95 5.11 -6.27
CA LEU A 265 0.65 6.52 -6.54
C LEU A 265 0.03 7.23 -5.33
N SER A 266 0.17 6.68 -4.13
CA SER A 266 -0.42 7.28 -2.92
C SER A 266 0.22 8.62 -2.55
N TRP A 267 -0.45 9.32 -1.63
CA TRP A 267 -0.06 10.61 -1.07
C TRP A 267 -0.38 11.83 -1.96
N ASP A 268 -0.90 12.89 -1.33
CA ASP A 268 -1.19 14.15 -2.01
C ASP A 268 0.08 14.88 -2.48
N GLU A 269 1.21 14.67 -1.80
CA GLU A 269 2.50 15.22 -2.23
C GLU A 269 2.99 14.58 -3.53
N THR A 270 2.77 13.28 -3.72
CA THR A 270 3.09 12.60 -4.98
C THR A 270 2.26 13.16 -6.13
N ALA A 271 0.94 13.34 -5.91
CA ALA A 271 0.06 13.95 -6.90
C ALA A 271 0.57 15.32 -7.38
N LYS A 272 1.03 16.16 -6.45
CA LYS A 272 1.59 17.49 -6.77
C LYS A 272 2.82 17.41 -7.68
N TRP A 273 3.70 16.44 -7.48
CA TRP A 273 4.88 16.27 -8.33
C TRP A 273 4.53 15.71 -9.70
N LEU A 274 3.60 14.76 -9.77
CA LEU A 274 3.18 14.14 -11.04
C LEU A 274 2.40 15.12 -11.92
N ASP A 275 1.62 16.02 -11.33
CA ASP A 275 0.85 17.08 -12.01
C ASP A 275 1.46 18.48 -11.82
N TYR A 276 2.78 18.56 -11.64
CA TYR A 276 3.47 19.84 -11.44
C TYR A 276 3.33 20.79 -12.62
N ASN A 277 3.30 20.25 -13.84
CA ASN A 277 3.02 20.94 -15.09
C ASN A 277 2.52 19.95 -16.15
N ASP A 278 2.01 20.45 -17.27
CA ASP A 278 1.44 19.62 -18.34
C ASP A 278 2.42 18.56 -18.86
N LYS A 279 3.71 18.92 -19.03
CA LYS A 279 4.74 17.96 -19.49
C LYS A 279 4.95 16.82 -18.49
N SER A 280 4.97 17.11 -17.19
CA SER A 280 5.09 16.09 -16.14
C SER A 280 3.87 15.17 -16.14
N LEU A 281 2.69 15.75 -16.23
CA LEU A 281 1.44 15.01 -16.28
C LEU A 281 1.33 14.12 -17.52
N GLU A 282 1.63 14.64 -18.72
CA GLU A 282 1.63 13.89 -19.98
C GLU A 282 2.63 12.74 -19.95
N ASN A 283 3.84 12.97 -19.42
CA ASN A 283 4.82 11.90 -19.27
C ASN A 283 4.38 10.82 -18.28
N THR A 284 3.78 11.20 -17.16
CA THR A 284 3.19 10.26 -16.20
C THR A 284 2.08 9.44 -16.84
N ALA A 285 1.15 10.09 -17.55
CA ALA A 285 0.07 9.42 -18.25
C ALA A 285 0.58 8.44 -19.31
N ARG A 286 1.61 8.81 -20.06
CA ARG A 286 2.27 7.96 -21.07
C ARG A 286 2.88 6.72 -20.44
N ILE A 287 3.58 6.84 -19.33
CA ILE A 287 4.22 5.71 -18.65
C ILE A 287 3.18 4.77 -18.06
N ILE A 288 2.18 5.30 -17.36
CA ILE A 288 1.09 4.50 -16.76
C ILE A 288 0.27 3.82 -17.88
N GLY A 289 -0.05 4.53 -18.96
CA GLY A 289 -0.76 3.97 -20.11
C GLY A 289 0.00 2.84 -20.79
N LYS A 290 1.33 2.88 -20.80
CA LYS A 290 2.19 1.83 -21.37
C LYS A 290 2.33 0.60 -20.45
N TYR A 291 2.31 0.80 -19.14
CA TYR A 291 2.52 -0.26 -18.14
C TYR A 291 1.42 -0.29 -17.05
N PRO A 292 0.13 -0.31 -17.44
CA PRO A 292 -0.96 -0.09 -16.50
C PRO A 292 -1.05 -1.14 -15.39
N ASP A 293 -0.55 -2.34 -15.61
CA ASP A 293 -0.61 -3.47 -14.68
C ASP A 293 0.42 -3.38 -13.54
N ARG A 294 1.21 -2.31 -13.49
CA ARG A 294 2.33 -2.14 -12.54
C ARG A 294 2.09 -1.02 -11.52
N PHE A 295 0.97 -0.31 -11.62
CA PHE A 295 0.64 0.82 -10.75
C PHE A 295 -0.57 0.51 -9.87
N LEU A 296 -0.53 1.04 -8.66
CA LEU A 296 -1.61 0.99 -7.68
C LEU A 296 -1.95 2.41 -7.25
N PHE A 297 -3.21 2.62 -6.87
CA PHE A 297 -3.64 3.85 -6.24
C PHE A 297 -3.85 3.64 -4.74
N GLY A 298 -3.41 4.59 -3.94
CA GLY A 298 -3.65 4.66 -2.51
C GLY A 298 -3.77 6.10 -2.04
N THR A 299 -4.18 6.33 -0.81
CA THR A 299 -4.38 7.69 -0.30
C THR A 299 -3.23 8.19 0.57
N ASP A 300 -2.55 7.32 1.27
CA ASP A 300 -1.62 7.65 2.37
C ASP A 300 -2.26 8.52 3.45
N ASN A 301 -3.58 8.43 3.60
CA ASN A 301 -4.27 9.13 4.66
C ASN A 301 -3.98 8.51 6.03
N VAL A 302 -3.86 9.38 7.03
CA VAL A 302 -3.57 9.01 8.40
C VAL A 302 -4.79 9.30 9.27
N ALA A 303 -5.50 8.26 9.68
CA ALA A 303 -6.65 8.32 10.59
C ALA A 303 -7.61 9.50 10.31
N PRO A 304 -8.17 9.63 9.10
CA PRO A 304 -9.05 10.74 8.76
C PRO A 304 -10.38 10.66 9.54
N ASP A 305 -10.95 11.81 9.85
CA ASP A 305 -12.20 11.93 10.58
C ASP A 305 -13.46 11.91 9.69
N LYS A 306 -13.29 11.97 8.36
CA LYS A 306 -14.39 12.01 7.39
C LYS A 306 -13.98 11.54 6.00
N GLN A 307 -14.95 11.03 5.23
CA GLN A 307 -14.76 10.46 3.89
C GLN A 307 -14.17 11.46 2.89
N GLU A 308 -14.53 12.74 2.97
CA GLU A 308 -14.05 13.74 2.03
C GLU A 308 -12.53 13.88 2.02
N LYS A 309 -11.86 13.63 3.16
CA LYS A 309 -10.40 13.59 3.22
C LYS A 309 -9.82 12.42 2.43
N GLN A 310 -10.51 11.27 2.48
CA GLN A 310 -10.14 10.08 1.71
C GLN A 310 -10.30 10.33 0.21
N LEU A 311 -11.44 10.90 -0.19
CA LEU A 311 -11.73 11.17 -1.59
C LEU A 311 -10.90 12.32 -2.16
N TYR A 312 -10.47 13.26 -1.33
CA TYR A 312 -9.66 14.40 -1.77
C TYR A 312 -8.41 13.95 -2.52
N VAL A 313 -7.68 12.97 -2.00
CA VAL A 313 -6.46 12.47 -2.66
C VAL A 313 -6.77 11.85 -4.02
N TYR A 314 -7.87 11.08 -4.14
CA TYR A 314 -8.30 10.54 -5.43
C TYR A 314 -8.57 11.65 -6.47
N HIS A 315 -9.24 12.72 -6.07
CA HIS A 315 -9.57 13.83 -6.96
C HIS A 315 -8.38 14.70 -7.36
N LEU A 316 -7.26 14.64 -6.65
CA LEU A 316 -6.02 15.27 -7.11
C LEU A 316 -5.51 14.66 -8.42
N TYR A 317 -5.90 13.43 -8.71
CA TYR A 317 -5.52 12.69 -9.92
C TYR A 317 -6.55 12.81 -11.07
N ASP A 318 -7.61 13.61 -10.96
CA ASP A 318 -8.67 13.71 -11.98
C ASP A 318 -8.15 14.06 -13.39
N ARG A 319 -7.09 14.88 -13.48
CA ARG A 319 -6.45 15.21 -14.77
C ARG A 319 -5.72 14.01 -15.33
N LEU A 320 -5.05 13.24 -14.50
CA LEU A 320 -4.35 12.02 -14.91
C LEU A 320 -5.35 10.96 -15.38
N TRP A 321 -6.44 10.74 -14.64
CA TRP A 321 -7.48 9.77 -15.01
C TRP A 321 -8.12 10.09 -16.37
N LYS A 322 -8.33 11.36 -16.67
CA LYS A 322 -8.82 11.81 -17.98
C LYS A 322 -7.84 11.50 -19.12
N LEU A 323 -6.55 11.63 -18.89
CA LEU A 323 -5.52 11.38 -19.90
C LEU A 323 -5.31 9.90 -20.18
N VAL A 324 -5.29 9.06 -19.14
CA VAL A 324 -5.05 7.61 -19.29
C VAL A 324 -6.31 6.86 -19.72
N GLY A 325 -7.50 7.43 -19.52
CA GLY A 325 -8.78 6.84 -19.88
C GLY A 325 -9.32 5.80 -18.88
N GLU A 326 -10.59 5.42 -19.05
CA GLU A 326 -11.34 4.62 -18.07
C GLU A 326 -10.73 3.23 -17.83
N GLU A 327 -10.28 2.53 -18.88
CA GLU A 327 -9.70 1.18 -18.74
C GLU A 327 -8.44 1.18 -17.88
N VAL A 328 -7.53 2.11 -18.14
CA VAL A 328 -6.27 2.22 -17.38
C VAL A 328 -6.56 2.70 -15.96
N THR A 329 -7.47 3.66 -15.79
CA THR A 329 -7.92 4.11 -14.46
C THR A 329 -8.48 2.95 -13.65
N TYR A 330 -9.36 2.12 -14.22
CA TYR A 330 -9.88 0.94 -13.55
C TYR A 330 -8.77 -0.04 -13.12
N LYS A 331 -7.81 -0.31 -14.00
CA LYS A 331 -6.68 -1.20 -13.67
C LYS A 331 -5.89 -0.66 -12.48
N VAL A 332 -5.50 0.60 -12.51
CA VAL A 332 -4.68 1.24 -11.47
C VAL A 332 -5.44 1.37 -10.15
N CYS A 333 -6.70 1.79 -10.21
CA CYS A 333 -7.48 2.07 -9.01
C CYS A 333 -8.17 0.82 -8.41
N ILE A 334 -8.40 -0.24 -9.20
CA ILE A 334 -9.19 -1.39 -8.75
C ILE A 334 -8.51 -2.71 -9.12
N GLY A 335 -8.31 -2.97 -10.41
CA GLY A 335 -7.98 -4.30 -10.91
C GLY A 335 -6.65 -4.85 -10.41
N ASN A 336 -5.61 -4.01 -10.34
CA ASN A 336 -4.29 -4.42 -9.87
C ASN A 336 -4.29 -4.74 -8.36
N TYR A 337 -5.02 -3.95 -7.57
CA TYR A 337 -5.21 -4.24 -6.17
C TYR A 337 -5.87 -5.61 -5.97
N GLU A 338 -7.02 -5.84 -6.62
CA GLU A 338 -7.74 -7.11 -6.51
C GLU A 338 -6.85 -8.30 -6.86
N LYS A 339 -6.13 -8.22 -7.98
CA LYS A 339 -5.22 -9.28 -8.41
C LYS A 339 -4.15 -9.58 -7.37
N LEU A 340 -3.41 -8.55 -6.93
CA LEU A 340 -2.29 -8.72 -6.01
C LEU A 340 -2.74 -9.21 -4.63
N PHE A 341 -3.73 -8.56 -4.05
CA PHE A 341 -4.17 -8.87 -2.69
C PHE A 341 -5.00 -10.16 -2.61
N ASN A 342 -5.71 -10.56 -3.68
CA ASN A 342 -6.34 -11.89 -3.74
C ASN A 342 -5.29 -13.01 -3.80
N ASP A 343 -4.24 -12.83 -4.61
CA ASP A 343 -3.15 -13.80 -4.71
C ASP A 343 -2.38 -13.89 -3.37
N ALA A 344 -2.10 -12.76 -2.73
CA ALA A 344 -1.46 -12.71 -1.43
C ALA A 344 -2.30 -13.41 -0.36
N ARG A 345 -3.59 -13.07 -0.23
CA ARG A 345 -4.51 -13.75 0.71
C ARG A 345 -4.45 -15.26 0.53
N LYS A 346 -4.56 -15.74 -0.71
CA LYS A 346 -4.54 -17.17 -1.03
C LYS A 346 -3.23 -17.83 -0.56
N LYS A 347 -2.09 -17.22 -0.87
CA LYS A 347 -0.76 -17.75 -0.52
C LYS A 347 -0.55 -17.73 1.00
N VAL A 348 -0.82 -16.61 1.65
CA VAL A 348 -0.64 -16.46 3.09
C VAL A 348 -1.54 -17.46 3.85
N ARG A 349 -2.83 -17.59 3.49
CA ARG A 349 -3.73 -18.58 4.12
C ARG A 349 -3.29 -20.01 3.89
N ALA A 350 -2.70 -20.33 2.74
CA ALA A 350 -2.11 -21.64 2.48
C ALA A 350 -0.89 -21.91 3.38
N TRP A 351 -0.01 -20.91 3.53
CA TRP A 351 1.14 -21.01 4.43
C TRP A 351 0.71 -21.16 5.90
N GLU A 352 -0.23 -20.36 6.37
CA GLU A 352 -0.79 -20.45 7.72
C GLU A 352 -1.35 -21.83 7.99
N LYS A 353 -2.16 -22.38 7.08
CA LYS A 353 -2.73 -23.73 7.23
C LYS A 353 -1.67 -24.81 7.38
N ALA A 354 -0.49 -24.63 6.76
CA ALA A 354 0.60 -25.60 6.82
C ALA A 354 1.49 -25.42 8.08
N ASN A 355 1.55 -24.22 8.64
CA ASN A 355 2.55 -23.83 9.66
C ASN A 355 1.95 -23.44 11.02
N VAL A 356 0.65 -23.11 11.09
CA VAL A 356 -0.02 -22.76 12.35
C VAL A 356 -0.80 -23.98 12.84
N LYS A 357 -0.52 -24.40 14.09
CA LYS A 357 -1.17 -25.55 14.73
C LYS A 357 -2.40 -25.14 15.52
#